data_b50a27dc7ad6552a1d64f8ac4d56bff5
#
_entry.id   b50a27dc7ad6552a1d64f8ac4d56bff5
#
_cell.length_a   1.000
_cell.length_b   1.000
_cell.length_c   1.000
_cell.angle_alpha   90.00
_cell.angle_beta   90.00
_cell.angle_gamma   90.00
#
_symmetry.space_group_name_H-M   'P 1'
#
loop_
_entity.id
_entity.type
_entity.pdbx_description
1 polymer ?
#
loop_
_entity_poly.entity_id
_entity_poly.type
_entity_poly.pdbx_seq_one_letter_code
_entity_poly.pdbx_strand_id
1 'polypeptide(L)'
;MRRGEVYFVDFGKDKTTHKQCGIRPAVIVSNNRGNGHGPTVTVVPLTGNIHKKPEMPTHVQIPLSSCIGLKRPSMALAEQVDTVDKIKVKD
;
A
#
# COMPACT_ATOMS: atom_id res chain seq x y z
N MET A 1 -4.61 -9.66 -8.93
CA MET A 1 -4.51 -8.37 -8.22
C MET A 1 -5.36 -7.34 -8.92
N ARG A 2 -6.28 -6.77 -8.19
CA ARG A 2 -7.19 -5.77 -8.74
C ARG A 2 -7.05 -4.45 -7.99
N ARG A 3 -7.29 -3.36 -8.68
CA ARG A 3 -7.25 -2.02 -8.08
C ARG A 3 -8.21 -1.95 -6.88
N GLY A 4 -7.71 -1.43 -5.77
CA GLY A 4 -8.47 -1.31 -4.53
C GLY A 4 -8.28 -2.45 -3.55
N GLU A 5 -7.69 -3.56 -4.00
CA GLU A 5 -7.39 -4.67 -3.10
C GLU A 5 -6.15 -4.38 -2.25
N VAL A 6 -6.13 -4.93 -1.05
CA VAL A 6 -5.02 -4.78 -0.11
C VAL A 6 -4.24 -6.10 -0.05
N TYR A 7 -2.93 -5.99 -0.23
CA TYR A 7 -2.01 -7.12 -0.11
C TYR A 7 -0.86 -6.73 0.80
N PHE A 8 -0.17 -7.72 1.36
CA PHE A 8 1.11 -7.48 2.01
C PHE A 8 2.19 -7.38 0.94
N VAL A 9 3.04 -6.36 1.06
CA VAL A 9 4.10 -6.09 0.09
C VAL A 9 5.42 -5.98 0.84
N ASP A 10 6.45 -6.59 0.27
CA ASP A 10 7.81 -6.49 0.80
C ASP A 10 8.48 -5.24 0.24
N PHE A 11 8.62 -4.21 1.06
CA PHE A 11 9.23 -2.94 0.67
C PHE A 11 10.74 -2.90 0.92
N GLY A 12 11.32 -4.04 1.29
CA GLY A 12 12.77 -4.12 1.55
C GLY A 12 13.13 -3.73 2.97
N LYS A 13 14.45 -3.59 3.20
CA LYS A 13 14.98 -3.42 4.56
C LYS A 13 15.81 -2.15 4.75
N ASP A 14 15.74 -1.21 3.81
CA ASP A 14 16.51 0.03 3.91
C ASP A 14 15.87 0.93 4.98
N LYS A 15 16.52 1.01 6.13
CA LYS A 15 16.06 1.80 7.27
C LYS A 15 16.65 3.20 7.30
N THR A 16 17.44 3.56 6.29
CA THR A 16 18.07 4.90 6.24
C THR A 16 17.17 5.95 5.60
N THR A 17 16.03 5.54 5.06
CA THR A 17 15.06 6.45 4.42
C THR A 17 13.81 6.59 5.31
N HIS A 18 12.99 7.59 4.98
CA HIS A 18 11.69 7.77 5.62
C HIS A 18 10.59 6.91 5.00
N LYS A 19 10.92 6.08 4.02
CA LYS A 19 9.97 5.17 3.38
C LYS A 19 9.63 4.01 4.30
N GLN A 20 8.44 3.45 4.11
CA GLN A 20 8.07 2.21 4.78
C GLN A 20 9.03 1.09 4.35
N CYS A 21 9.38 0.23 5.28
CA CYS A 21 10.24 -0.92 5.00
C CYS A 21 9.62 -2.17 5.64
N GLY A 22 10.15 -3.33 5.25
CA GLY A 22 9.63 -4.61 5.70
C GLY A 22 8.36 -5.00 4.95
N ILE A 23 7.68 -6.02 5.44
CA ILE A 23 6.42 -6.49 4.85
C ILE A 23 5.28 -5.69 5.47
N ARG A 24 4.57 -4.93 4.64
CA ARG A 24 3.52 -4.02 5.07
C ARG A 24 2.29 -4.15 4.18
N PRO A 25 1.09 -3.91 4.72
CA PRO A 25 -0.10 -3.87 3.87
C PRO A 25 -0.04 -2.66 2.94
N ALA A 26 -0.55 -2.84 1.73
CA ALA A 26 -0.59 -1.80 0.72
C ALA A 26 -1.79 -2.01 -0.18
N VAL A 27 -2.35 -0.91 -0.67
CA VAL A 27 -3.49 -0.96 -1.59
C VAL A 27 -2.98 -0.85 -3.03
N ILE A 28 -3.53 -1.68 -3.91
CA ILE A 28 -3.23 -1.65 -5.35
C ILE A 28 -3.93 -0.44 -5.96
N VAL A 29 -3.18 0.44 -6.59
CA VAL A 29 -3.73 1.64 -7.22
C VAL A 29 -3.55 1.67 -8.73
N SER A 30 -2.74 0.78 -9.31
CA SER A 30 -2.60 0.66 -10.76
C SER A 30 -3.85 0.07 -11.37
N ASN A 31 -4.08 0.34 -12.68
CA ASN A 31 -5.29 -0.12 -13.33
C ASN A 31 -5.28 -1.63 -13.52
N ASN A 32 -6.48 -2.23 -13.62
CA ASN A 32 -6.63 -3.67 -13.66
C ASN A 32 -6.03 -4.30 -14.91
N ARG A 33 -6.05 -3.59 -16.04
CA ARG A 33 -5.47 -4.11 -17.28
C ARG A 33 -3.95 -4.27 -17.13
N GLY A 34 -3.28 -3.25 -16.62
CA GLY A 34 -1.85 -3.32 -16.34
C GLY A 34 -1.53 -4.36 -15.28
N ASN A 35 -2.38 -4.48 -14.25
CA ASN A 35 -2.19 -5.46 -13.19
C ASN A 35 -2.23 -6.89 -13.71
N GLY A 36 -3.03 -7.15 -14.73
CA GLY A 36 -3.14 -8.48 -15.32
C GLY A 36 -2.03 -8.85 -16.30
N HIS A 37 -1.39 -7.88 -16.92
CA HIS A 37 -0.47 -8.12 -18.03
C HIS A 37 0.99 -7.78 -17.74
N GLY A 38 1.25 -6.85 -16.82
CA GLY A 38 2.61 -6.43 -16.54
C GLY A 38 3.27 -7.19 -15.39
N PRO A 39 4.60 -7.11 -15.27
CA PRO A 39 5.32 -7.74 -14.17
C PRO A 39 5.30 -6.93 -12.88
N THR A 40 4.79 -5.71 -12.91
CA THR A 40 4.77 -4.79 -11.77
C THR A 40 3.37 -4.32 -11.45
N VAL A 41 3.20 -3.84 -10.24
CA VAL A 41 1.97 -3.14 -9.81
C VAL A 41 2.38 -1.89 -9.04
N THR A 42 1.50 -0.88 -9.06
CA THR A 42 1.70 0.34 -8.28
C THR A 42 0.86 0.25 -7.02
N VAL A 43 1.48 0.52 -5.89
CA VAL A 43 0.87 0.33 -4.57
C VAL A 43 1.07 1.57 -3.71
N VAL A 44 0.18 1.75 -2.73
CA VAL A 44 0.32 2.78 -1.70
C VAL A 44 0.39 2.06 -0.35
N PRO A 45 1.48 2.24 0.42
CA PRO A 45 1.60 1.61 1.73
C PRO A 45 0.53 2.10 2.70
N LEU A 46 0.08 1.22 3.57
CA LEU A 46 -0.86 1.54 4.63
C LEU A 46 -0.17 1.41 5.98
N THR A 47 -0.61 2.22 6.94
CA THR A 47 -0.17 2.10 8.33
C THR A 47 -1.38 1.95 9.25
N GLY A 48 -1.25 1.10 10.27
CA GLY A 48 -2.26 0.99 11.33
C GLY A 48 -2.19 2.15 12.32
N ASN A 49 -1.14 2.97 12.28
CA ASN A 49 -1.03 4.14 13.12
C ASN A 49 -1.81 5.30 12.48
N ILE A 50 -3.12 5.32 12.71
CA ILE A 50 -4.02 6.30 12.11
C ILE A 50 -3.85 7.70 12.69
N HIS A 51 -3.01 7.86 13.72
CA HIS A 51 -2.69 9.16 14.32
C HIS A 51 -1.38 9.73 13.82
N LYS A 52 -0.67 9.02 12.93
CA LYS A 52 0.60 9.48 12.38
C LYS A 52 0.36 10.64 11.41
N LYS A 53 0.66 11.86 11.86
CA LYS A 53 0.54 13.09 11.05
C LYS A 53 -0.75 13.12 10.23
N PRO A 54 -1.94 13.03 10.90
CA PRO A 54 -3.20 12.93 10.17
C PRO A 54 -3.53 14.18 9.35
N GLU A 55 -2.92 15.31 9.66
CA GLU A 55 -3.12 16.57 8.94
C GLU A 55 -2.38 16.67 7.62
N MET A 56 -1.47 15.73 7.31
CA MET A 56 -0.78 15.75 6.01
C MET A 56 -1.75 15.46 4.88
N PRO A 57 -1.78 16.31 3.82
CA PRO A 57 -2.74 16.12 2.74
C PRO A 57 -2.61 14.79 2.00
N THR A 58 -1.42 14.19 2.02
CA THR A 58 -1.16 12.91 1.35
C THR A 58 -1.52 11.69 2.21
N HIS A 59 -1.92 11.90 3.46
CA HIS A 59 -2.35 10.82 4.34
C HIS A 59 -3.87 10.70 4.29
N VAL A 60 -4.36 9.55 3.83
CA VAL A 60 -5.80 9.31 3.63
C VAL A 60 -6.26 8.21 4.57
N GLN A 61 -7.26 8.52 5.40
CA GLN A 61 -7.86 7.54 6.30
C GLN A 61 -8.68 6.54 5.49
N ILE A 62 -8.44 5.25 5.74
CA ILE A 62 -9.13 4.16 5.06
C ILE A 62 -9.97 3.41 6.09
N PRO A 63 -11.30 3.54 6.06
CA PRO A 63 -12.14 2.76 6.97
C PRO A 63 -12.15 1.29 6.56
N LEU A 64 -12.46 0.43 7.54
CA LEU A 64 -12.41 -1.01 7.37
C LEU A 64 -13.24 -1.52 6.19
N SER A 65 -14.37 -0.84 5.91
CA SER A 65 -15.30 -1.24 4.86
C SER A 65 -14.86 -0.86 3.45
N SER A 66 -13.78 -0.10 3.30
CA SER A 66 -13.41 0.48 1.99
C SER A 66 -12.59 -0.44 1.11
N CYS A 67 -11.88 -1.41 1.68
CA CYS A 67 -10.96 -2.26 0.92
C CYS A 67 -11.09 -3.73 1.32
N ILE A 68 -11.01 -4.59 0.32
CA ILE A 68 -10.97 -6.03 0.53
C ILE A 68 -9.60 -6.41 1.11
N GLY A 69 -9.59 -7.20 2.16
CA GLY A 69 -8.37 -7.65 2.81
C GLY A 69 -7.91 -6.79 3.98
N LEU A 70 -8.58 -5.67 4.22
CA LEU A 70 -8.24 -4.80 5.33
C LEU A 70 -8.84 -5.36 6.63
N LYS A 71 -8.02 -5.50 7.66
CA LYS A 71 -8.44 -6.11 8.95
C LYS A 71 -8.66 -5.10 10.05
N ARG A 72 -8.24 -3.86 9.86
CA ARG A 72 -8.43 -2.77 10.83
C ARG A 72 -8.36 -1.44 10.10
N PRO A 73 -8.92 -0.37 10.67
CA PRO A 73 -8.78 0.95 10.06
C PRO A 73 -7.32 1.30 9.86
N SER A 74 -7.00 1.88 8.72
CA SER A 74 -5.63 2.17 8.33
C SER A 74 -5.57 3.53 7.65
N MET A 75 -4.36 4.04 7.50
CA MET A 75 -4.12 5.30 6.81
C MET A 75 -3.21 5.03 5.62
N ALA A 76 -3.62 5.49 4.43
CA ALA A 76 -2.82 5.36 3.23
C ALA A 76 -1.80 6.49 3.17
N LEU A 77 -0.54 6.13 2.91
CA LEU A 77 0.58 7.07 2.83
C LEU A 77 0.83 7.38 1.35
N ALA A 78 0.00 8.23 0.76
CA ALA A 78 0.01 8.48 -0.68
C ALA A 78 1.33 9.09 -1.17
N GLU A 79 2.07 9.79 -0.30
CA GLU A 79 3.38 10.31 -0.67
C GLU A 79 4.42 9.20 -0.88
N GLN A 80 4.12 7.98 -0.45
CA GLN A 80 5.01 6.83 -0.59
C GLN A 80 4.54 5.84 -1.66
N VAL A 81 3.76 6.32 -2.62
CA VAL A 81 3.34 5.49 -3.75
C VAL A 81 4.58 4.89 -4.44
N ASP A 82 4.52 3.61 -4.78
CA ASP A 82 5.68 2.90 -5.31
C ASP A 82 5.23 1.86 -6.33
N THR A 83 6.08 1.62 -7.32
CA THR A 83 5.88 0.55 -8.29
C THR A 83 6.81 -0.60 -7.91
N VAL A 84 6.22 -1.76 -7.66
CA VAL A 84 6.97 -2.93 -7.18
C VAL A 84 6.76 -4.11 -8.10
N ASP A 85 7.75 -5.01 -8.15
CA ASP A 85 7.61 -6.27 -8.85
C ASP A 85 6.54 -7.14 -8.17
N LYS A 86 5.75 -7.85 -8.97
CA LYS A 86 4.70 -8.71 -8.42
C LYS A 86 5.23 -9.76 -7.45
N ILE A 87 6.50 -10.18 -7.59
CA ILE A 87 7.08 -11.14 -6.67
C ILE A 87 7.22 -10.59 -5.25
N LYS A 88 7.17 -9.27 -5.08
CA LYS A 88 7.21 -8.64 -3.77
C LYS A 88 5.85 -8.64 -3.08
N VAL A 89 4.79 -8.95 -3.80
CA VAL A 89 3.43 -8.95 -3.27
C VAL A 89 3.14 -10.31 -2.66
N LYS A 90 2.70 -10.30 -1.40
CA LYS A 90 2.39 -11.51 -0.63
C LYS A 90 0.90 -11.57 -0.34
N ASP A 91 0.37 -12.74 -0.36
CA ASP A 91 -1.05 -12.94 -0.02
C ASP A 91 -1.32 -12.78 1.48
#